data_32982782f0e29ea49f40bcd4890bfb87
#
_entry.id   32982782f0e29ea49f40bcd4890bfb87
#
_cell.length_a   1.000
_cell.length_b   1.000
_cell.length_c   1.000
_cell.angle_alpha   90.00
_cell.angle_beta   90.00
_cell.angle_gamma   90.00
#
_symmetry.space_group_name_H-M   'P 1'
#
loop_
_entity.id
_entity.type
_entity.pdbx_description
1 polymer ?
#
loop_
_entity_poly.entity_id
_entity_poly.type
_entity_poly.pdbx_seq_one_letter_code
_entity_poly.pdbx_strand_id
1 'polypeptide(L)'
;IHQYGRFEGGACGMKYEIKFTTQFKKDLKLAKKQSKNTDRLFAVIEKLANGEPLEEKYRDHDLTGNYKGCRECHIEPDWLLVYEIMDDVLVLMLYRLGSHSELFN
;
A
#
# COMPACT_ATOMS: atom_id res chain seq x y z
N ILE A 1 6.13 -9.87 -18.37
CA ILE A 1 7.13 -8.87 -18.45
C ILE A 1 7.23 -7.98 -17.25
N HIS A 2 6.15 -7.35 -16.90
CA HIS A 2 6.18 -6.46 -15.76
C HIS A 2 5.67 -7.18 -14.54
N GLN A 3 6.52 -7.27 -13.54
CA GLN A 3 6.10 -7.75 -12.23
C GLN A 3 5.29 -6.68 -11.51
N TYR A 4 5.34 -5.45 -12.03
CA TYR A 4 4.71 -4.29 -11.39
C TYR A 4 3.78 -3.63 -12.36
N GLY A 5 2.62 -3.22 -11.86
CA GLY A 5 1.70 -2.40 -12.60
C GLY A 5 1.87 -0.93 -12.22
N ARG A 6 1.19 -0.09 -12.94
CA ARG A 6 1.14 1.32 -12.66
C ARG A 6 -0.23 1.67 -12.10
N PHE A 7 -0.24 2.46 -11.04
CA PHE A 7 -1.48 2.88 -10.43
C PHE A 7 -2.04 4.06 -11.23
N GLU A 8 -3.24 3.89 -11.79
CA GLU A 8 -3.86 4.94 -12.60
C GLU A 8 -4.67 5.87 -11.73
N GLY A 9 -4.84 7.10 -12.22
CA GLY A 9 -5.58 8.12 -11.51
C GLY A 9 -4.73 8.96 -10.58
N GLY A 10 -3.42 8.79 -10.63
CA GLY A 10 -2.52 9.62 -9.85
C GLY A 10 -2.53 11.06 -10.34
N ALA A 11 -2.57 11.99 -9.41
CA ALA A 11 -2.54 13.40 -9.74
C ALA A 11 -1.15 13.82 -10.23
N CYS A 12 -1.14 14.81 -11.09
CA CYS A 12 0.08 15.51 -11.45
C CYS A 12 0.75 16.04 -10.18
N GLY A 13 2.07 15.87 -10.06
CA GLY A 13 2.81 16.42 -8.94
C GLY A 13 3.01 15.48 -7.75
N MET A 14 2.69 14.22 -7.89
CA MET A 14 3.03 13.24 -6.86
C MET A 14 4.53 13.13 -6.71
N LYS A 15 5.01 13.05 -5.47
CA LYS A 15 6.43 12.89 -5.18
C LYS A 15 6.94 11.53 -5.61
N TYR A 16 6.14 10.48 -5.44
CA TYR A 16 6.53 9.10 -5.73
C TYR A 16 5.69 8.51 -6.83
N GLU A 17 6.33 7.76 -7.72
CA GLU A 17 5.62 6.95 -8.70
C GLU A 17 5.08 5.71 -7.98
N ILE A 18 3.80 5.40 -8.20
CA ILE A 18 3.16 4.26 -7.54
C ILE A 18 3.39 3.02 -8.39
N LYS A 19 3.99 2.00 -7.77
CA LYS A 19 4.14 0.67 -8.38
C LYS A 19 3.59 -0.37 -7.44
N PHE A 20 3.23 -1.52 -7.97
CA PHE A 20 2.67 -2.59 -7.13
C PHE A 20 3.11 -3.96 -7.64
N THR A 21 3.14 -4.92 -6.72
CA THR A 21 3.49 -6.30 -7.04
C THR A 21 2.28 -7.03 -7.62
N THR A 22 2.56 -8.14 -8.28
CA THR A 22 1.49 -9.03 -8.76
C THR A 22 0.62 -9.51 -7.59
N GLN A 23 1.25 -9.77 -6.46
CA GLN A 23 0.51 -10.22 -5.28
C GLN A 23 -0.43 -9.13 -4.76
N PHE A 24 0.01 -7.87 -4.74
CA PHE A 24 -0.88 -6.75 -4.37
C PHE A 24 -2.10 -6.70 -5.28
N LYS A 25 -1.89 -6.89 -6.59
CA LYS A 25 -2.98 -6.87 -7.55
C LYS A 25 -4.02 -7.95 -7.23
N LYS A 26 -3.55 -9.15 -6.88
CA LYS A 26 -4.44 -10.23 -6.47
C LYS A 26 -5.16 -9.91 -5.16
N ASP A 27 -4.43 -9.34 -4.21
CA ASP A 27 -5.01 -8.93 -2.93
C ASP A 27 -6.11 -7.90 -3.12
N LEU A 28 -5.88 -6.93 -4.00
CA LEU A 28 -6.87 -5.88 -4.29
C LEU A 28 -8.13 -6.47 -4.92
N LYS A 29 -7.95 -7.42 -5.84
CA LYS A 29 -9.07 -8.08 -6.48
C LYS A 29 -9.94 -8.80 -5.45
N LEU A 30 -9.30 -9.49 -4.51
CA LEU A 30 -10.01 -10.16 -3.42
C LEU A 30 -10.73 -9.16 -2.53
N ALA A 31 -10.09 -8.04 -2.21
CA ALA A 31 -10.70 -6.99 -1.38
C ALA A 31 -11.96 -6.44 -2.04
N LYS A 32 -11.95 -6.25 -3.35
CA LYS A 32 -13.12 -5.79 -4.09
C LYS A 32 -14.26 -6.81 -3.99
N LYS A 33 -13.96 -8.10 -4.07
CA LYS A 33 -14.95 -9.15 -3.90
C LYS A 33 -15.54 -9.16 -2.50
N GLN A 34 -14.73 -8.80 -1.50
CA GLN A 34 -15.15 -8.73 -0.10
C GLN A 34 -15.83 -7.41 0.24
N SER A 35 -16.06 -6.56 -0.75
CA SER A 35 -16.70 -5.25 -0.57
C SER A 35 -15.96 -4.35 0.41
N LYS A 36 -14.64 -4.43 0.44
CA LYS A 36 -13.81 -3.55 1.25
C LYS A 36 -13.89 -2.11 0.72
N ASN A 37 -13.62 -1.15 1.59
CA ASN A 37 -13.66 0.27 1.25
C ASN A 37 -12.41 0.66 0.44
N THR A 38 -12.45 0.41 -0.86
CA THR A 38 -11.30 0.71 -1.73
C THR A 38 -11.07 2.21 -1.91
N ASP A 39 -12.10 3.04 -1.76
CA ASP A 39 -11.93 4.50 -1.81
C ASP A 39 -11.02 4.96 -0.69
N ARG A 40 -11.19 4.39 0.50
CA ARG A 40 -10.33 4.71 1.64
C ARG A 40 -8.89 4.26 1.39
N LEU A 41 -8.72 3.08 0.80
CA LEU A 41 -7.40 2.59 0.42
C LEU A 41 -6.73 3.54 -0.55
N PHE A 42 -7.44 3.95 -1.60
CA PHE A 42 -6.87 4.83 -2.62
C PHE A 42 -6.52 6.21 -2.07
N ALA A 43 -7.32 6.73 -1.14
CA ALA A 43 -7.02 7.99 -0.48
C ALA A 43 -5.71 7.89 0.33
N VAL A 44 -5.50 6.77 1.02
CA VAL A 44 -4.27 6.55 1.77
C VAL A 44 -3.06 6.44 0.83
N ILE A 45 -3.20 5.67 -0.25
CA ILE A 45 -2.13 5.51 -1.24
C ILE A 45 -1.74 6.87 -1.83
N GLU A 46 -2.73 7.71 -2.14
CA GLU A 46 -2.47 9.04 -2.70
C GLU A 46 -1.68 9.90 -1.71
N LYS A 47 -2.04 9.88 -0.44
CA LYS A 47 -1.28 10.62 0.58
C LYS A 47 0.16 10.14 0.66
N LEU A 48 0.36 8.83 0.67
CA LEU A 48 1.71 8.26 0.70
C LEU A 48 2.50 8.66 -0.55
N ALA A 49 1.86 8.64 -1.71
CA ALA A 49 2.52 9.00 -2.97
C ALA A 49 2.90 10.47 -3.02
N ASN A 50 2.16 11.33 -2.33
CA ASN A 50 2.47 12.75 -2.23
C ASN A 50 3.55 13.04 -1.19
N GLY A 51 3.99 12.04 -0.44
CA GLY A 51 4.99 12.23 0.61
C GLY A 51 4.41 12.80 1.89
N GLU A 52 3.10 12.74 2.07
CA GLU A 52 2.44 13.28 3.25
C GLU A 52 2.38 12.24 4.36
N PRO A 53 2.50 12.66 5.63
CA PRO A 53 2.35 11.72 6.74
C PRO A 53 0.89 11.28 6.87
N LEU A 54 0.70 10.05 7.34
CA LEU A 54 -0.64 9.54 7.63
C LEU A 54 -1.07 9.94 9.03
N GLU A 55 -2.37 10.11 9.22
CA GLU A 55 -2.95 10.37 10.54
C GLU A 55 -2.72 9.16 11.44
N GLU A 56 -2.66 9.40 12.76
CA GLU A 56 -2.40 8.34 13.75
C GLU A 56 -3.37 7.17 13.67
N LYS A 57 -4.59 7.43 13.25
CA LYS A 57 -5.61 6.38 13.16
C LYS A 57 -5.22 5.26 12.20
N TYR A 58 -4.31 5.53 11.26
CA TYR A 58 -3.83 4.52 10.31
C TYR A 58 -2.69 3.68 10.86
N ARG A 59 -2.15 4.01 12.02
CA ARG A 59 -1.12 3.24 12.71
C ARG A 59 0.07 2.87 11.83
N ASP A 60 0.53 3.81 11.04
CA ASP A 60 1.66 3.61 10.14
C ASP A 60 2.94 3.33 10.95
N HIS A 61 3.62 2.22 10.65
CA HIS A 61 4.82 1.84 11.40
C HIS A 61 5.72 0.92 10.57
N ASP A 62 7.00 0.85 10.97
CA ASP A 62 7.98 -0.02 10.33
C ASP A 62 7.70 -1.48 10.68
N LEU A 63 7.98 -2.35 9.72
CA LEU A 63 7.90 -3.79 9.94
C LEU A 63 9.31 -4.36 10.18
N THR A 64 9.34 -5.53 10.80
CA THR A 64 10.56 -6.26 11.10
C THR A 64 10.50 -7.66 10.50
N GLY A 65 11.56 -8.46 10.71
CA GLY A 65 11.60 -9.82 10.22
C GLY A 65 11.64 -9.88 8.70
N ASN A 66 10.78 -10.71 8.14
CA ASN A 66 10.75 -10.93 6.68
C ASN A 66 10.34 -9.70 5.89
N TYR A 67 9.71 -8.74 6.55
CA TYR A 67 9.25 -7.50 5.91
C TYR A 67 10.11 -6.30 6.28
N LYS A 68 11.33 -6.55 6.78
CA LYS A 68 12.23 -5.47 7.13
C LYS A 68 12.45 -4.55 5.93
N GLY A 69 12.36 -3.25 6.16
CA GLY A 69 12.43 -2.25 5.10
C GLY A 69 11.07 -1.80 4.60
N CYS A 70 10.03 -2.55 4.93
CA CYS A 70 8.65 -2.18 4.59
C CYS A 70 7.98 -1.51 5.77
N ARG A 71 6.87 -0.85 5.48
CA ARG A 71 6.00 -0.26 6.47
C ARG A 71 4.61 -0.84 6.32
N GLU A 72 3.82 -0.74 7.38
CA GLU A 72 2.44 -1.19 7.39
C GLU A 72 1.56 -0.06 7.87
N CYS A 73 0.40 0.10 7.25
CA CYS A 73 -0.63 0.97 7.80
C CYS A 73 -1.97 0.25 7.79
N HIS A 74 -2.85 0.66 8.70
CA HIS A 74 -4.18 0.07 8.84
C HIS A 74 -5.18 0.93 8.07
N ILE A 75 -5.66 0.42 6.95
CA ILE A 75 -6.74 1.09 6.21
C ILE A 75 -8.03 1.00 7.02
N GLU A 76 -8.27 -0.16 7.61
CA GLU A 76 -9.30 -0.44 8.61
C GLU A 76 -8.65 -1.30 9.69
N PRO A 77 -9.28 -1.52 10.85
CA PRO A 77 -8.62 -2.20 11.97
C PRO A 77 -7.96 -3.53 11.63
N ASP A 78 -8.54 -4.31 10.72
CA ASP A 78 -7.94 -5.57 10.29
C ASP A 78 -7.82 -5.63 8.77
N TRP A 79 -7.49 -4.51 8.15
CA TRP A 79 -7.23 -4.45 6.71
C TRP A 79 -6.01 -3.57 6.50
N LEU A 80 -4.90 -4.22 6.19
CA LEU A 80 -3.56 -3.64 6.26
C LEU A 80 -2.96 -3.51 4.87
N LEU A 81 -2.19 -2.44 4.70
CA LEU A 81 -1.39 -2.20 3.50
C LEU A 81 0.07 -2.31 3.89
N VAL A 82 0.81 -3.19 3.20
CA VAL A 82 2.27 -3.30 3.36
C VAL A 82 2.91 -2.62 2.16
N TYR A 83 3.78 -1.66 2.42
CA TYR A 83 4.38 -0.84 1.36
C TYR A 83 5.81 -0.47 1.72
N GLU A 84 6.52 0.06 0.74
CA GLU A 84 7.86 0.61 0.95
C GLU A 84 7.99 1.91 0.18
N ILE A 85 8.61 2.91 0.81
CA ILE A 85 8.95 4.17 0.15
C ILE A 85 10.42 4.10 -0.22
N MET A 86 10.69 4.10 -1.51
CA MET A 86 12.05 4.03 -2.05
C MET A 86 12.48 5.43 -2.49
N ASP A 87 13.10 6.16 -1.58
CA ASP A 87 13.47 7.57 -1.83
C ASP A 87 14.53 7.73 -2.92
N ASP A 88 15.41 6.75 -3.08
CA ASP A 88 16.49 6.83 -4.07
C ASP A 88 15.98 6.82 -5.51
N VAL A 89 14.85 6.18 -5.74
CA VAL A 89 14.24 6.11 -7.08
C VAL A 89 12.86 6.77 -7.14
N LEU A 90 12.45 7.40 -6.06
CA LEU A 90 11.16 8.09 -5.93
C LEU A 90 9.99 7.17 -6.28
N VAL A 91 9.96 5.99 -5.69
CA VAL A 91 8.92 4.99 -5.91
C VAL A 91 8.22 4.66 -4.60
N LEU A 92 6.89 4.58 -4.65
CA LEU A 92 6.08 3.97 -3.61
C LEU A 92 5.71 2.58 -4.11
N MET A 93 6.23 1.54 -3.45
CA MET A 93 5.97 0.16 -3.83
C MET A 93 4.92 -0.43 -2.93
N LEU A 94 3.82 -0.90 -3.50
CA LEU A 94 2.73 -1.56 -2.77
C LEU A 94 2.94 -3.07 -2.85
N TYR A 95 3.21 -3.70 -1.71
CA TYR A 95 3.57 -5.12 -1.65
C TYR A 95 2.39 -6.03 -1.40
N ARG A 96 1.62 -5.76 -0.36
CA ARG A 96 0.54 -6.65 0.06
C ARG A 96 -0.63 -5.84 0.61
N LEU A 97 -1.80 -6.46 0.59
CA LEU A 97 -3.03 -5.90 1.14
C LEU A 97 -3.86 -7.06 1.70
N GLY A 98 -4.27 -6.98 2.95
CA GLY A 98 -5.08 -8.05 3.54
C GLY A 98 -5.19 -7.92 5.05
N SER A 99 -5.83 -8.91 5.67
CA SER A 99 -5.94 -8.98 7.12
C SER A 99 -4.64 -9.48 7.74
N HIS A 100 -4.52 -9.36 9.06
CA HIS A 100 -3.35 -9.90 9.77
C HIS A 100 -3.14 -11.37 9.45
N SER A 101 -4.19 -12.16 9.48
CA SER A 101 -4.05 -13.60 9.25
C SER A 101 -3.67 -13.91 7.81
N GLU A 102 -4.11 -13.09 6.85
CA GLU A 102 -3.75 -13.29 5.45
C GLU A 102 -2.29 -12.92 5.17
N LEU A 103 -1.77 -11.92 5.86
CA LEU A 103 -0.43 -11.40 5.59
C LEU A 103 0.67 -12.04 6.43
N PHE A 104 0.37 -12.45 7.67
CA PHE A 104 1.39 -12.83 8.64
C PHE A 104 1.25 -14.23 9.21
N ASN A 105 0.44 -15.06 8.61
CA ASN A 105 0.33 -16.47 9.03
C ASN A 105 1.12 -17.36 8.12
#